data_68b11980b43e1d63bc2ec5509b6c1864
#
_entry.id   68b11980b43e1d63bc2ec5509b6c1864
#
_cell.length_a   1.000
_cell.length_b   1.000
_cell.length_c   1.000
_cell.angle_alpha   90.00
_cell.angle_beta   90.00
_cell.angle_gamma   90.00
#
_symmetry.space_group_name_H-M   'P 1'
#
loop_
_entity.id
_entity.type
_entity.pdbx_description
1 polymer ?
#
loop_
_entity_poly.entity_id
_entity_poly.type
_entity_poly.pdbx_seq_one_letter_code
_entity_poly.pdbx_strand_id
1 'polypeptide(L)'
;VTGLTREERKRVTEICAEECGDVMTIISGVNCENTEGAIEMAKDAKEAGADGILLMPPHMWLRFGMNPKAPFQFVKDVADGADIDIIIHLYPATSKAFYPVETLIKMVKEIPHVKAIKMGTRVTAIYEHDVRELRKACPDVSLITCHDETLCVSWFPGMDGALIGFAGCVPELITAAWKVFKDPANHTLKEAQDASNNIYPISQAIYGGGQPSGEAHARLKEALVQRGVFTSGLMRKPVLPLDQEEKDWVAEGLKKSGLPKVDMKPFEK
;
A
#
# COMPACT_ATOMS: atom_id res chain seq x y z
N VAL A 1 -0.24 10.44 -3.84
CA VAL A 1 0.88 11.31 -3.40
C VAL A 1 1.30 12.27 -4.50
N THR A 2 1.72 11.78 -5.67
CA THR A 2 2.25 12.62 -6.77
C THR A 2 1.25 13.61 -7.39
N GLY A 3 -0.05 13.37 -7.26
CA GLY A 3 -1.10 14.25 -7.77
C GLY A 3 -1.56 15.36 -6.81
N LEU A 4 -1.00 15.43 -5.60
CA LEU A 4 -1.33 16.43 -4.59
C LEU A 4 -0.22 17.47 -4.44
N THR A 5 -0.58 18.71 -4.13
CA THR A 5 0.41 19.71 -3.71
C THR A 5 1.00 19.38 -2.34
N ARG A 6 2.03 20.10 -1.91
CA ARG A 6 2.65 19.90 -0.58
C ARG A 6 1.61 20.16 0.53
N GLU A 7 0.88 21.25 0.43
CA GLU A 7 -0.15 21.67 1.39
C GLU A 7 -1.29 20.64 1.48
N GLU A 8 -1.73 20.14 0.33
CA GLU A 8 -2.77 19.11 0.27
C GLU A 8 -2.34 17.79 0.90
N ARG A 9 -1.09 17.36 0.68
CA ARG A 9 -0.56 16.16 1.34
C ARG A 9 -0.51 16.32 2.85
N LYS A 10 -0.01 17.49 3.32
CA LYS A 10 0.03 17.81 4.75
C LYS A 10 -1.39 17.78 5.32
N ARG A 11 -2.34 18.46 4.68
CA ARG A 11 -3.74 18.52 5.15
C ARG A 11 -4.43 17.15 5.18
N VAL A 12 -4.22 16.29 4.19
CA VAL A 12 -4.76 14.91 4.21
C VAL A 12 -4.19 14.13 5.40
N THR A 13 -2.89 14.24 5.68
CA THR A 13 -2.25 13.58 6.82
C THR A 13 -2.82 14.11 8.15
N GLU A 14 -2.97 15.43 8.30
CA GLU A 14 -3.60 16.06 9.47
C GLU A 14 -5.02 15.52 9.70
N ILE A 15 -5.87 15.49 8.67
CA ILE A 15 -7.23 14.96 8.78
C ILE A 15 -7.22 13.50 9.25
N CYS A 16 -6.33 12.66 8.69
CA CYS A 16 -6.23 11.27 9.12
C CYS A 16 -5.79 11.16 10.59
N ALA A 17 -4.84 11.98 11.03
CA ALA A 17 -4.40 12.02 12.41
C ALA A 17 -5.50 12.53 13.37
N GLU A 18 -6.22 13.58 12.95
CA GLU A 18 -7.34 14.16 13.72
C GLU A 18 -8.51 13.18 13.89
N GLU A 19 -8.83 12.40 12.85
CA GLU A 19 -10.03 11.54 12.84
C GLU A 19 -9.74 10.10 13.33
N CYS A 20 -8.52 9.60 13.17
CA CYS A 20 -8.19 8.19 13.41
C CYS A 20 -6.92 7.96 14.23
N GLY A 21 -6.13 8.98 14.58
CA GLY A 21 -4.81 8.81 15.19
C GLY A 21 -4.83 8.17 16.60
N ASP A 22 -5.95 8.21 17.27
CA ASP A 22 -6.15 7.55 18.59
C ASP A 22 -6.41 6.04 18.47
N VAL A 23 -6.78 5.54 17.30
CA VAL A 23 -7.14 4.14 17.07
C VAL A 23 -6.34 3.45 15.97
N MET A 24 -5.58 4.21 15.15
CA MET A 24 -4.83 3.71 14.01
C MET A 24 -3.46 4.38 13.91
N THR A 25 -2.46 3.63 13.46
CA THR A 25 -1.15 4.18 13.08
C THR A 25 -1.27 4.92 11.76
N ILE A 26 -0.85 6.17 11.73
CA ILE A 26 -0.93 7.04 10.55
C ILE A 26 0.39 7.02 9.77
N ILE A 27 0.34 6.52 8.55
CA ILE A 27 1.49 6.44 7.65
C ILE A 27 1.29 7.38 6.46
N SER A 28 2.16 8.36 6.30
CA SER A 28 2.13 9.30 5.17
C SER A 28 3.10 8.89 4.07
N GLY A 29 2.68 9.03 2.81
CA GLY A 29 3.53 8.69 1.66
C GLY A 29 4.56 9.77 1.35
N VAL A 30 5.83 9.41 1.22
CA VAL A 30 6.93 10.28 0.78
C VAL A 30 7.45 9.80 -0.57
N ASN A 31 7.34 10.67 -1.56
CA ASN A 31 7.84 10.43 -2.92
C ASN A 31 8.46 11.71 -3.48
N CYS A 32 9.78 11.71 -3.66
CA CYS A 32 10.53 12.85 -4.16
C CYS A 32 11.72 12.39 -5.02
N GLU A 33 12.15 13.24 -5.95
CA GLU A 33 13.27 12.93 -6.85
C GLU A 33 14.65 13.17 -6.24
N ASN A 34 14.74 13.84 -5.09
CA ASN A 34 15.98 14.11 -4.37
C ASN A 34 15.82 13.91 -2.87
N THR A 35 16.95 13.73 -2.18
CA THR A 35 16.99 13.42 -0.75
C THR A 35 16.49 14.57 0.11
N GLU A 36 16.85 15.81 -0.19
CA GLU A 36 16.44 16.99 0.58
C GLU A 36 14.93 17.18 0.55
N GLY A 37 14.32 17.05 -0.64
CA GLY A 37 12.87 17.11 -0.78
C GLY A 37 12.16 15.95 -0.07
N ALA A 38 12.76 14.75 -0.05
CA ALA A 38 12.21 13.63 0.70
C ALA A 38 12.27 13.87 2.22
N ILE A 39 13.34 14.46 2.74
CA ILE A 39 13.47 14.87 4.14
C ILE A 39 12.42 15.93 4.49
N GLU A 40 12.23 16.95 3.65
CA GLU A 40 11.21 17.97 3.87
C GLU A 40 9.79 17.37 3.91
N MET A 41 9.47 16.48 2.95
CA MET A 41 8.17 15.80 2.93
C MET A 41 7.97 14.91 4.17
N ALA A 42 9.02 14.25 4.65
CA ALA A 42 8.97 13.43 5.86
C ALA A 42 8.76 14.28 7.13
N LYS A 43 9.39 15.46 7.21
CA LYS A 43 9.17 16.43 8.28
C LYS A 43 7.73 16.96 8.26
N ASP A 44 7.21 17.33 7.08
CA ASP A 44 5.82 17.75 6.94
C ASP A 44 4.84 16.67 7.42
N ALA A 45 5.13 15.40 7.10
CA ALA A 45 4.32 14.27 7.57
C ALA A 45 4.34 14.14 9.10
N LYS A 46 5.52 14.23 9.72
CA LYS A 46 5.69 14.21 11.18
C LYS A 46 4.94 15.34 11.86
N GLU A 47 5.09 16.58 11.35
CA GLU A 47 4.37 17.75 11.85
C GLU A 47 2.85 17.62 11.71
N ALA A 48 2.37 16.94 10.66
CA ALA A 48 0.97 16.67 10.42
C ALA A 48 0.39 15.52 11.27
N GLY A 49 1.19 14.92 12.15
CA GLY A 49 0.76 13.85 13.06
C GLY A 49 0.89 12.44 12.51
N ALA A 50 1.72 12.22 11.48
CA ALA A 50 2.05 10.85 11.06
C ALA A 50 3.01 10.17 12.04
N ASP A 51 2.75 8.90 12.36
CA ASP A 51 3.62 8.05 13.16
C ASP A 51 4.81 7.52 12.35
N GLY A 52 4.65 7.43 11.04
CA GLY A 52 5.69 6.95 10.12
C GLY A 52 5.43 7.37 8.68
N ILE A 53 6.40 7.03 7.82
CA ILE A 53 6.30 7.31 6.39
C ILE A 53 6.42 6.04 5.56
N LEU A 54 5.73 6.01 4.41
CA LEU A 54 5.99 5.07 3.33
C LEU A 54 6.95 5.75 2.34
N LEU A 55 8.22 5.38 2.40
CA LEU A 55 9.27 5.98 1.57
C LEU A 55 9.40 5.24 0.24
N MET A 56 9.11 5.94 -0.84
CA MET A 56 9.24 5.42 -2.21
C MET A 56 10.61 5.77 -2.79
N PRO A 57 11.17 4.90 -3.66
CA PRO A 57 12.37 5.24 -4.40
C PRO A 57 12.11 6.43 -5.35
N PRO A 58 13.11 7.30 -5.61
CA PRO A 58 13.01 8.33 -6.64
C PRO A 58 12.58 7.75 -8.00
N HIS A 59 11.61 8.37 -8.67
CA HIS A 59 11.08 7.86 -9.95
C HIS A 59 12.10 7.88 -11.08
N MET A 60 13.08 8.77 -11.03
CA MET A 60 14.20 8.77 -11.98
C MET A 60 14.91 7.42 -12.05
N TRP A 61 14.97 6.68 -10.92
CA TRP A 61 15.59 5.35 -10.90
C TRP A 61 14.82 4.32 -11.73
N LEU A 62 13.51 4.46 -11.88
CA LEU A 62 12.72 3.61 -12.77
C LEU A 62 13.18 3.69 -14.23
N ARG A 63 13.58 4.89 -14.67
CA ARG A 63 14.05 5.12 -16.03
C ARG A 63 15.53 4.82 -16.21
N PHE A 64 16.37 5.32 -15.32
CA PHE A 64 17.83 5.35 -15.51
C PHE A 64 18.56 4.29 -14.70
N GLY A 65 17.92 3.68 -13.72
CA GLY A 65 18.59 2.86 -12.70
C GLY A 65 19.31 3.72 -11.68
N MET A 66 20.08 3.07 -10.82
CA MET A 66 20.78 3.70 -9.70
C MET A 66 22.10 3.04 -9.42
N ASN A 67 23.00 3.77 -8.75
CA ASN A 67 24.19 3.17 -8.16
C ASN A 67 23.76 2.18 -7.05
N PRO A 68 24.32 0.98 -6.94
CA PRO A 68 23.95 -0.01 -5.93
C PRO A 68 24.03 0.46 -4.46
N LYS A 69 24.83 1.48 -4.19
CA LYS A 69 24.97 2.08 -2.84
C LYS A 69 23.94 3.16 -2.56
N ALA A 70 23.30 3.72 -3.60
CA ALA A 70 22.40 4.86 -3.46
C ALA A 70 21.14 4.55 -2.63
N PRO A 71 20.48 3.38 -2.73
CA PRO A 71 19.30 3.06 -1.93
C PRO A 71 19.56 3.14 -0.42
N PHE A 72 20.63 2.52 0.04
CA PHE A 72 20.98 2.55 1.46
C PHE A 72 21.24 3.98 1.95
N GLN A 73 22.05 4.76 1.20
CA GLN A 73 22.35 6.13 1.58
C GLN A 73 21.11 7.00 1.60
N PHE A 74 20.23 6.89 0.58
CA PHE A 74 18.96 7.63 0.50
C PHE A 74 18.06 7.37 1.71
N VAL A 75 17.84 6.10 2.06
CA VAL A 75 16.99 5.74 3.21
C VAL A 75 17.63 6.22 4.52
N LYS A 76 18.95 6.09 4.66
CA LYS A 76 19.68 6.57 5.83
C LYS A 76 19.59 8.09 5.99
N ASP A 77 19.81 8.84 4.93
CA ASP A 77 19.78 10.31 4.98
C ASP A 77 18.37 10.83 5.32
N VAL A 78 17.33 10.18 4.79
CA VAL A 78 15.94 10.52 5.13
C VAL A 78 15.63 10.20 6.59
N ALA A 79 16.08 9.05 7.09
CA ALA A 79 15.92 8.66 8.49
C ALA A 79 16.60 9.67 9.42
N ASP A 80 17.88 9.96 9.17
CA ASP A 80 18.70 10.88 9.97
C ASP A 80 18.14 12.33 9.90
N GLY A 81 17.64 12.73 8.73
CA GLY A 81 17.17 14.11 8.50
C GLY A 81 15.78 14.40 9.04
N ALA A 82 14.89 13.43 9.09
CA ALA A 82 13.49 13.61 9.51
C ALA A 82 13.17 13.02 10.89
N ASP A 83 13.96 12.05 11.37
CA ASP A 83 13.77 11.37 12.65
C ASP A 83 12.32 10.85 12.80
N ILE A 84 11.89 9.99 11.86
CA ILE A 84 10.57 9.37 11.79
C ILE A 84 10.69 7.93 11.30
N ASP A 85 9.79 7.04 11.75
CA ASP A 85 9.80 5.65 11.36
C ASP A 85 9.45 5.46 9.87
N ILE A 86 10.10 4.48 9.23
CA ILE A 86 10.06 4.26 7.78
C ILE A 86 9.53 2.86 7.45
N ILE A 87 8.55 2.84 6.55
CA ILE A 87 8.20 1.67 5.74
C ILE A 87 8.88 1.83 4.38
N ILE A 88 9.80 0.94 4.04
CA ILE A 88 10.41 0.94 2.70
C ILE A 88 9.39 0.43 1.68
N HIS A 89 9.14 1.19 0.61
CA HIS A 89 8.36 0.69 -0.52
C HIS A 89 9.28 0.00 -1.52
N LEU A 90 9.37 -1.32 -1.45
CA LEU A 90 10.12 -2.09 -2.43
C LEU A 90 9.35 -2.15 -3.76
N TYR A 91 9.96 -1.62 -4.82
CA TYR A 91 9.41 -1.68 -6.17
C TYR A 91 9.62 -3.08 -6.80
N PRO A 92 8.86 -3.41 -7.87
CA PRO A 92 8.97 -4.72 -8.52
C PRO A 92 10.40 -5.06 -8.97
N ALA A 93 10.80 -6.33 -8.86
CA ALA A 93 12.11 -6.82 -9.28
C ALA A 93 12.40 -6.59 -10.78
N THR A 94 11.35 -6.41 -11.59
CA THR A 94 11.46 -6.06 -13.00
C THR A 94 11.76 -4.58 -13.24
N SER A 95 11.73 -3.74 -12.19
CA SER A 95 12.04 -2.32 -12.28
C SER A 95 13.53 -2.06 -12.01
N LYS A 96 14.05 -0.96 -12.55
CA LYS A 96 15.43 -0.52 -12.27
C LYS A 96 15.58 0.12 -10.87
N ALA A 97 14.48 0.29 -10.14
CA ALA A 97 14.45 0.83 -8.77
C ALA A 97 14.23 -0.25 -7.69
N PHE A 98 14.41 -1.51 -8.04
CA PHE A 98 14.37 -2.64 -7.11
C PHE A 98 15.60 -2.67 -6.20
N TYR A 99 15.40 -2.93 -4.92
CA TYR A 99 16.49 -3.10 -3.95
C TYR A 99 16.73 -4.60 -3.71
N PRO A 100 17.97 -5.10 -3.93
CA PRO A 100 18.32 -6.50 -3.59
C PRO A 100 18.09 -6.80 -2.11
N VAL A 101 17.78 -8.05 -1.79
CA VAL A 101 17.45 -8.48 -0.43
C VAL A 101 18.59 -8.20 0.57
N GLU A 102 19.84 -8.31 0.16
CA GLU A 102 21.00 -7.99 0.99
C GLU A 102 21.03 -6.50 1.38
N THR A 103 20.61 -5.62 0.46
CA THR A 103 20.47 -4.18 0.73
C THR A 103 19.36 -3.92 1.73
N LEU A 104 18.21 -4.60 1.59
CA LEU A 104 17.09 -4.50 2.53
C LEU A 104 17.49 -4.99 3.94
N ILE A 105 18.17 -6.13 4.03
CA ILE A 105 18.67 -6.67 5.30
C ILE A 105 19.63 -5.66 5.96
N LYS A 106 20.54 -5.06 5.17
CA LYS A 106 21.45 -4.04 5.67
C LYS A 106 20.69 -2.81 6.18
N MET A 107 19.68 -2.31 5.45
CA MET A 107 18.85 -1.17 5.88
C MET A 107 18.16 -1.46 7.21
N VAL A 108 17.53 -2.62 7.36
CA VAL A 108 16.84 -3.00 8.60
C VAL A 108 17.80 -3.06 9.80
N LYS A 109 19.04 -3.60 9.59
CA LYS A 109 19.99 -3.78 10.66
C LYS A 109 20.71 -2.49 11.08
N GLU A 110 20.95 -1.58 10.14
CA GLU A 110 21.80 -0.41 10.36
C GLU A 110 21.02 0.91 10.48
N ILE A 111 19.74 0.94 10.12
CA ILE A 111 18.87 2.12 10.19
C ILE A 111 17.72 1.85 11.15
N PRO A 112 17.79 2.29 12.43
CA PRO A 112 16.79 1.95 13.46
C PRO A 112 15.37 2.39 13.14
N HIS A 113 15.20 3.41 12.29
CA HIS A 113 13.88 3.89 11.83
C HIS A 113 13.21 2.98 10.81
N VAL A 114 13.91 2.01 10.21
CA VAL A 114 13.29 1.06 9.27
C VAL A 114 12.52 -0.01 10.07
N LYS A 115 11.20 0.12 10.11
CA LYS A 115 10.30 -0.77 10.88
C LYS A 115 9.59 -1.80 10.01
N ALA A 116 9.38 -1.48 8.73
CA ALA A 116 8.65 -2.37 7.83
C ALA A 116 9.15 -2.27 6.39
N ILE A 117 8.84 -3.29 5.60
CA ILE A 117 9.05 -3.32 4.16
C ILE A 117 7.74 -3.69 3.47
N LYS A 118 7.28 -2.81 2.57
CA LYS A 118 6.17 -3.10 1.66
C LYS A 118 6.72 -3.84 0.44
N MET A 119 6.48 -5.15 0.38
CA MET A 119 7.02 -6.07 -0.61
C MET A 119 6.29 -5.97 -1.95
N GLY A 120 6.91 -5.32 -2.96
CA GLY A 120 6.28 -5.02 -4.25
C GLY A 120 6.63 -5.94 -5.41
N THR A 121 7.46 -6.96 -5.19
CA THR A 121 7.92 -7.88 -6.23
C THR A 121 6.81 -8.84 -6.65
N ARG A 122 6.44 -8.85 -7.94
CA ARG A 122 5.42 -9.74 -8.52
C ARG A 122 5.99 -11.00 -9.16
N VAL A 123 7.31 -11.16 -9.16
CA VAL A 123 7.97 -12.41 -9.53
C VAL A 123 7.95 -13.32 -8.31
N THR A 124 7.03 -14.28 -8.27
CA THR A 124 6.73 -15.11 -7.09
C THR A 124 7.97 -15.77 -6.48
N ALA A 125 8.87 -16.30 -7.32
CA ALA A 125 10.09 -16.95 -6.84
C ALA A 125 11.03 -15.98 -6.10
N ILE A 126 11.17 -14.73 -6.59
CA ILE A 126 11.96 -13.69 -5.92
C ILE A 126 11.24 -13.23 -4.65
N TYR A 127 9.93 -13.01 -4.73
CA TYR A 127 9.11 -12.61 -3.59
C TYR A 127 9.25 -13.58 -2.42
N GLU A 128 9.07 -14.87 -2.69
CA GLU A 128 9.17 -15.91 -1.66
C GLU A 128 10.60 -16.03 -1.09
N HIS A 129 11.61 -15.95 -1.95
CA HIS A 129 13.01 -15.96 -1.54
C HIS A 129 13.31 -14.78 -0.61
N ASP A 130 12.97 -13.55 -1.03
CA ASP A 130 13.27 -12.34 -0.28
C ASP A 130 12.55 -12.31 1.09
N VAL A 131 11.29 -12.77 1.14
CA VAL A 131 10.55 -12.87 2.41
C VAL A 131 11.26 -13.84 3.37
N ARG A 132 11.68 -15.02 2.90
CA ARG A 132 12.37 -16.02 3.73
C ARG A 132 13.72 -15.53 4.23
N GLU A 133 14.51 -14.87 3.38
CA GLU A 133 15.81 -14.33 3.78
C GLU A 133 15.64 -13.18 4.79
N LEU A 134 14.66 -12.29 4.59
CA LEU A 134 14.34 -11.23 5.54
C LEU A 134 13.86 -11.80 6.88
N ARG A 135 12.98 -12.79 6.90
CA ARG A 135 12.52 -13.43 8.14
C ARG A 135 13.67 -14.08 8.92
N LYS A 136 14.61 -14.71 8.21
CA LYS A 136 15.80 -15.33 8.82
C LYS A 136 16.77 -14.30 9.39
N ALA A 137 17.02 -13.20 8.65
CA ALA A 137 18.04 -12.23 9.00
C ALA A 137 17.54 -11.11 9.93
N CYS A 138 16.25 -10.79 9.89
CA CYS A 138 15.58 -9.68 10.55
C CYS A 138 14.18 -10.10 11.01
N PRO A 139 14.04 -11.01 12.00
CA PRO A 139 12.76 -11.61 12.38
C PRO A 139 11.72 -10.58 12.87
N ASP A 140 12.16 -9.46 13.41
CA ASP A 140 11.30 -8.44 14.03
C ASP A 140 10.84 -7.36 13.03
N VAL A 141 11.33 -7.35 11.78
CA VAL A 141 10.85 -6.38 10.78
C VAL A 141 9.48 -6.78 10.27
N SER A 142 8.55 -5.84 10.18
CA SER A 142 7.24 -6.09 9.58
C SER A 142 7.35 -6.22 8.05
N LEU A 143 6.86 -7.31 7.50
CA LEU A 143 6.75 -7.54 6.07
C LEU A 143 5.29 -7.45 5.64
N ILE A 144 4.96 -6.48 4.80
CA ILE A 144 3.60 -6.24 4.32
C ILE A 144 3.53 -6.38 2.81
N THR A 145 2.53 -7.11 2.32
CA THR A 145 2.34 -7.28 0.87
C THR A 145 1.73 -6.04 0.23
N CYS A 146 1.99 -5.86 -1.07
CA CYS A 146 1.29 -4.88 -1.91
C CYS A 146 0.58 -5.49 -3.11
N HIS A 147 0.27 -6.79 -3.04
CA HIS A 147 -0.32 -7.53 -4.16
C HIS A 147 -1.85 -7.46 -4.10
N ASP A 148 -2.43 -6.41 -4.65
CA ASP A 148 -3.87 -6.24 -4.74
C ASP A 148 -4.54 -7.37 -5.52
N GLU A 149 -3.92 -7.77 -6.64
CA GLU A 149 -4.45 -8.75 -7.59
C GLU A 149 -4.33 -10.21 -7.10
N THR A 150 -3.41 -10.50 -6.18
CA THR A 150 -3.14 -11.84 -5.64
C THR A 150 -2.98 -11.83 -4.13
N LEU A 151 -3.79 -11.02 -3.44
CA LEU A 151 -3.62 -10.72 -2.03
C LEU A 151 -3.48 -11.96 -1.15
N CYS A 152 -4.45 -12.86 -1.18
CA CYS A 152 -4.46 -14.03 -0.31
C CYS A 152 -3.27 -14.96 -0.54
N VAL A 153 -2.88 -15.15 -1.80
CA VAL A 153 -1.69 -15.96 -2.15
C VAL A 153 -0.42 -15.31 -1.61
N SER A 154 -0.33 -13.99 -1.64
CA SER A 154 0.86 -13.27 -1.19
C SER A 154 1.09 -13.31 0.32
N TRP A 155 0.12 -13.71 1.13
CA TRP A 155 0.28 -13.89 2.57
C TRP A 155 0.94 -15.20 2.98
N PHE A 156 0.87 -16.24 2.16
CA PHE A 156 1.39 -17.60 2.50
C PHE A 156 2.87 -17.65 2.91
N PRO A 157 3.80 -16.85 2.36
CA PRO A 157 5.19 -16.87 2.80
C PRO A 157 5.43 -16.35 4.24
N GLY A 158 4.39 -15.91 4.95
CA GLY A 158 4.49 -15.44 6.33
C GLY A 158 4.57 -13.91 6.44
N MET A 159 3.65 -13.21 5.77
CA MET A 159 3.52 -11.75 5.87
C MET A 159 2.79 -11.35 7.15
N ASP A 160 3.05 -10.13 7.62
CA ASP A 160 2.40 -9.55 8.81
C ASP A 160 1.14 -8.75 8.48
N GLY A 161 0.86 -8.55 7.19
CA GLY A 161 -0.30 -7.77 6.76
C GLY A 161 -0.24 -7.37 5.30
N ALA A 162 -0.98 -6.33 4.96
CA ALA A 162 -1.03 -5.77 3.60
C ALA A 162 -1.14 -4.25 3.62
N LEU A 163 -0.50 -3.58 2.65
CA LEU A 163 -0.73 -2.18 2.31
C LEU A 163 -1.09 -2.14 0.83
N ILE A 164 -2.38 -2.20 0.54
CA ILE A 164 -2.96 -2.43 -0.79
C ILE A 164 -3.98 -1.34 -1.11
N GLY A 165 -4.13 -1.04 -2.41
CA GLY A 165 -4.98 0.06 -2.86
C GLY A 165 -6.46 -0.19 -2.60
N PHE A 166 -6.99 -1.36 -2.96
CA PHE A 166 -8.43 -1.59 -2.85
C PHE A 166 -8.94 -1.84 -1.42
N ALA A 167 -8.06 -1.99 -0.43
CA ALA A 167 -8.46 -1.99 0.98
C ALA A 167 -9.22 -0.71 1.36
N GLY A 168 -8.94 0.42 0.72
CA GLY A 168 -9.66 1.68 0.95
C GLY A 168 -11.14 1.65 0.55
N CYS A 169 -11.55 0.75 -0.35
CA CYS A 169 -12.96 0.66 -0.76
C CYS A 169 -13.69 -0.58 -0.22
N VAL A 170 -12.97 -1.59 0.28
CA VAL A 170 -13.55 -2.85 0.78
C VAL A 170 -12.83 -3.39 2.04
N PRO A 171 -12.60 -2.56 3.06
CA PRO A 171 -11.79 -2.93 4.22
C PRO A 171 -12.36 -4.13 4.98
N GLU A 172 -13.67 -4.32 4.98
CA GLU A 172 -14.35 -5.43 5.65
C GLU A 172 -13.96 -6.80 5.07
N LEU A 173 -13.84 -6.91 3.74
CA LEU A 173 -13.41 -8.16 3.10
C LEU A 173 -11.94 -8.47 3.41
N ILE A 174 -11.10 -7.44 3.37
CA ILE A 174 -9.67 -7.59 3.62
C ILE A 174 -9.42 -8.00 5.08
N THR A 175 -10.10 -7.35 6.03
CA THR A 175 -9.99 -7.70 7.45
C THR A 175 -10.53 -9.09 7.76
N ALA A 176 -11.64 -9.48 7.13
CA ALA A 176 -12.20 -10.83 7.29
C ALA A 176 -11.23 -11.89 6.76
N ALA A 177 -10.67 -11.70 5.57
CA ALA A 177 -9.67 -12.60 5.01
C ALA A 177 -8.40 -12.65 5.86
N TRP A 178 -7.91 -11.51 6.32
CA TRP A 178 -6.71 -11.46 7.17
C TRP A 178 -6.89 -12.24 8.48
N LYS A 179 -8.07 -12.21 9.11
CA LYS A 179 -8.36 -13.00 10.32
C LYS A 179 -8.17 -14.50 10.10
N VAL A 180 -8.54 -15.00 8.92
CA VAL A 180 -8.35 -16.40 8.53
C VAL A 180 -6.87 -16.72 8.31
N PHE A 181 -6.18 -15.89 7.53
CA PHE A 181 -4.79 -16.14 7.15
C PHE A 181 -3.79 -16.00 8.29
N LYS A 182 -4.02 -15.10 9.24
CA LYS A 182 -3.12 -14.89 10.38
C LYS A 182 -3.23 -15.96 11.47
N ASP A 183 -4.29 -16.76 11.44
CA ASP A 183 -4.55 -17.79 12.46
C ASP A 183 -4.83 -19.17 11.83
N PRO A 184 -3.84 -19.75 11.11
CA PRO A 184 -4.01 -21.01 10.38
C PRO A 184 -4.26 -22.20 11.29
N ALA A 185 -4.01 -22.08 12.60
CA ALA A 185 -4.27 -23.15 13.56
C ALA A 185 -5.78 -23.33 13.84
N ASN A 186 -6.56 -22.25 13.72
CA ASN A 186 -8.00 -22.23 14.01
C ASN A 186 -8.88 -22.11 12.77
N HIS A 187 -8.27 -22.09 11.58
CA HIS A 187 -8.98 -21.98 10.30
C HIS A 187 -8.55 -23.04 9.30
N THR A 188 -9.49 -23.43 8.45
CA THR A 188 -9.28 -24.45 7.42
C THR A 188 -8.81 -23.84 6.10
N LEU A 189 -8.17 -24.64 5.25
CA LEU A 189 -7.85 -24.25 3.87
C LEU A 189 -9.12 -23.83 3.09
N LYS A 190 -10.26 -24.48 3.35
CA LYS A 190 -11.54 -24.12 2.70
C LYS A 190 -11.97 -22.70 3.05
N GLU A 191 -11.87 -22.28 4.31
CA GLU A 191 -12.18 -20.91 4.72
C GLU A 191 -11.23 -19.91 4.06
N ALA A 192 -9.95 -20.22 3.94
CA ALA A 192 -8.99 -19.37 3.23
C ALA A 192 -9.33 -19.24 1.73
N GLN A 193 -9.74 -20.34 1.08
CA GLN A 193 -10.21 -20.33 -0.30
C GLN A 193 -11.49 -19.50 -0.47
N ASP A 194 -12.45 -19.63 0.45
CA ASP A 194 -13.68 -18.86 0.40
C ASP A 194 -13.44 -17.37 0.59
N ALA A 195 -12.56 -17.00 1.52
CA ALA A 195 -12.14 -15.61 1.70
C ALA A 195 -11.49 -15.04 0.43
N SER A 196 -10.62 -15.81 -0.22
CA SER A 196 -10.00 -15.44 -1.50
C SER A 196 -11.03 -15.29 -2.62
N ASN A 197 -11.98 -16.22 -2.73
CA ASN A 197 -13.04 -16.20 -3.73
C ASN A 197 -13.98 -14.99 -3.56
N ASN A 198 -14.23 -14.54 -2.33
CA ASN A 198 -15.05 -13.35 -2.06
C ASN A 198 -14.34 -12.04 -2.47
N ILE A 199 -12.99 -12.00 -2.36
CA ILE A 199 -12.19 -10.84 -2.76
C ILE A 199 -12.00 -10.78 -4.27
N TYR A 200 -11.85 -11.92 -4.93
CA TYR A 200 -11.46 -12.01 -6.33
C TYR A 200 -12.31 -11.15 -7.28
N PRO A 201 -13.67 -11.14 -7.24
CA PRO A 201 -14.47 -10.38 -8.18
C PRO A 201 -14.22 -8.87 -8.12
N ILE A 202 -14.11 -8.29 -6.93
CA ILE A 202 -13.86 -6.86 -6.78
C ILE A 202 -12.40 -6.52 -7.11
N SER A 203 -11.44 -7.37 -6.77
CA SER A 203 -10.05 -7.19 -7.18
C SER A 203 -9.91 -7.14 -8.70
N GLN A 204 -10.59 -8.04 -9.43
CA GLN A 204 -10.60 -8.03 -10.90
C GLN A 204 -11.28 -6.78 -11.46
N ALA A 205 -12.39 -6.35 -10.89
CA ALA A 205 -13.09 -5.15 -11.33
C ALA A 205 -12.24 -3.88 -11.15
N ILE A 206 -11.45 -3.79 -10.09
CA ILE A 206 -10.58 -2.63 -9.83
C ILE A 206 -9.33 -2.68 -10.73
N TYR A 207 -8.66 -3.83 -10.83
CA TYR A 207 -7.35 -3.92 -11.50
C TYR A 207 -7.40 -4.44 -12.93
N GLY A 208 -8.58 -4.69 -13.49
CA GLY A 208 -8.74 -4.97 -14.92
C GLY A 208 -7.99 -6.19 -15.42
N GLY A 209 -8.05 -7.31 -14.68
CA GLY A 209 -7.44 -8.56 -15.12
C GLY A 209 -6.01 -8.78 -14.64
N GLY A 210 -5.55 -8.13 -13.59
CA GLY A 210 -4.41 -8.60 -12.82
C GLY A 210 -3.13 -7.78 -12.90
N GLN A 211 -3.18 -6.57 -13.44
CA GLN A 211 -2.03 -5.64 -13.36
C GLN A 211 -2.49 -4.27 -12.84
N PRO A 212 -1.74 -3.63 -11.93
CA PRO A 212 -2.00 -2.27 -11.53
C PRO A 212 -1.98 -1.33 -12.74
N SER A 213 -3.01 -0.49 -12.87
CA SER A 213 -3.09 0.53 -13.91
C SER A 213 -3.37 1.90 -13.30
N GLY A 214 -3.13 2.96 -14.06
CA GLY A 214 -3.45 4.33 -13.64
C GLY A 214 -4.95 4.52 -13.36
N GLU A 215 -5.80 3.80 -14.09
CA GLU A 215 -7.27 3.83 -13.99
C GLU A 215 -7.79 3.11 -12.74
N ALA A 216 -7.00 2.24 -12.13
CA ALA A 216 -7.41 1.53 -10.90
C ALA A 216 -7.86 2.49 -9.80
N HIS A 217 -7.22 3.64 -9.65
CA HIS A 217 -7.63 4.65 -8.67
C HIS A 217 -8.99 5.29 -8.99
N ALA A 218 -9.34 5.43 -10.27
CA ALA A 218 -10.67 5.89 -10.68
C ALA A 218 -11.72 4.84 -10.33
N ARG A 219 -11.45 3.55 -10.58
CA ARG A 219 -12.35 2.44 -10.22
C ARG A 219 -12.49 2.27 -8.70
N LEU A 220 -11.41 2.48 -7.92
CA LEU A 220 -11.49 2.54 -6.45
C LEU A 220 -12.46 3.62 -5.96
N LYS A 221 -12.37 4.84 -6.51
CA LYS A 221 -13.29 5.91 -6.18
C LYS A 221 -14.71 5.62 -6.64
N GLU A 222 -14.90 5.04 -7.82
CA GLU A 222 -16.21 4.62 -8.30
C GLU A 222 -16.84 3.58 -7.38
N ALA A 223 -16.07 2.61 -6.89
CA ALA A 223 -16.55 1.64 -5.90
C ALA A 223 -17.04 2.35 -4.62
N LEU A 224 -16.31 3.37 -4.13
CA LEU A 224 -16.74 4.16 -2.98
C LEU A 224 -18.00 4.99 -3.26
N VAL A 225 -18.17 5.52 -4.48
CA VAL A 225 -19.40 6.22 -4.90
C VAL A 225 -20.59 5.25 -4.92
N GLN A 226 -20.42 4.08 -5.55
CA GLN A 226 -21.49 3.07 -5.62
C GLN A 226 -21.86 2.51 -4.25
N ARG A 227 -20.92 2.45 -3.34
CA ARG A 227 -21.15 2.06 -1.94
C ARG A 227 -21.75 3.19 -1.09
N GLY A 228 -21.88 4.41 -1.61
CA GLY A 228 -22.44 5.56 -0.89
C GLY A 228 -21.48 6.27 0.04
N VAL A 229 -20.17 5.96 -0.02
CA VAL A 229 -19.14 6.61 0.83
C VAL A 229 -18.70 7.95 0.24
N PHE A 230 -18.52 8.01 -1.09
CA PHE A 230 -18.17 9.23 -1.80
C PHE A 230 -19.35 9.77 -2.62
N THR A 231 -19.41 11.08 -2.76
CA THR A 231 -20.39 11.76 -3.63
C THR A 231 -19.89 11.88 -5.07
N SER A 232 -18.58 11.72 -5.31
CA SER A 232 -17.96 11.88 -6.62
C SER A 232 -16.73 10.99 -6.77
N GLY A 233 -16.60 10.33 -7.94
CA GLY A 233 -15.42 9.58 -8.37
C GLY A 233 -14.40 10.42 -9.15
N LEU A 234 -14.52 11.76 -9.15
CA LEU A 234 -13.65 12.63 -9.93
C LEU A 234 -12.15 12.41 -9.61
N MET A 235 -11.36 12.28 -10.67
CA MET A 235 -9.90 12.17 -10.62
C MET A 235 -9.25 13.45 -11.18
N ARG A 236 -8.03 13.73 -10.72
CA ARG A 236 -7.19 14.77 -11.35
C ARG A 236 -6.66 14.26 -12.70
N LYS A 237 -6.64 15.16 -13.68
CA LYS A 237 -5.98 14.87 -14.95
C LYS A 237 -4.49 14.51 -14.71
N PRO A 238 -3.90 13.61 -15.52
CA PRO A 238 -4.40 13.10 -16.82
C PRO A 238 -5.32 11.86 -16.73
N VAL A 239 -5.71 11.39 -15.53
CA VAL A 239 -6.64 10.25 -15.42
C VAL A 239 -7.99 10.66 -16.02
N LEU A 240 -8.48 9.86 -16.96
CA LEU A 240 -9.76 10.10 -17.62
C LEU A 240 -10.94 9.64 -16.74
N PRO A 241 -12.13 10.24 -16.91
CA PRO A 241 -13.34 9.70 -16.31
C PRO A 241 -13.61 8.28 -16.82
N LEU A 242 -14.12 7.42 -15.93
CA LEU A 242 -14.57 6.09 -16.34
C LEU A 242 -15.78 6.20 -17.26
N ASP A 243 -15.83 5.36 -18.27
CA ASP A 243 -17.02 5.16 -19.09
C ASP A 243 -18.10 4.31 -18.37
N GLN A 244 -19.24 4.10 -19.02
CA GLN A 244 -20.34 3.36 -18.39
C GLN A 244 -20.01 1.87 -18.25
N GLU A 245 -19.29 1.27 -19.18
CA GLU A 245 -18.88 -0.13 -19.13
C GLU A 245 -17.97 -0.40 -17.92
N GLU A 246 -17.00 0.48 -17.67
CA GLU A 246 -16.10 0.38 -16.51
C GLU A 246 -16.87 0.54 -15.18
N LYS A 247 -17.87 1.44 -15.12
CA LYS A 247 -18.72 1.61 -13.93
C LYS A 247 -19.60 0.38 -13.68
N ASP A 248 -20.15 -0.20 -14.74
CA ASP A 248 -20.97 -1.42 -14.67
C ASP A 248 -20.09 -2.61 -14.22
N TRP A 249 -18.86 -2.66 -14.66
CA TRP A 249 -17.89 -3.67 -14.24
C TRP A 249 -17.58 -3.58 -12.73
N VAL A 250 -17.38 -2.36 -12.21
CA VAL A 250 -17.24 -2.14 -10.77
C VAL A 250 -18.48 -2.57 -10.00
N ALA A 251 -19.68 -2.23 -10.50
CA ALA A 251 -20.94 -2.63 -9.90
C ALA A 251 -21.10 -4.16 -9.80
N GLU A 252 -20.76 -4.86 -10.87
CA GLU A 252 -20.83 -6.32 -10.90
C GLU A 252 -19.78 -6.96 -9.95
N GLY A 253 -18.57 -6.37 -9.84
CA GLY A 253 -17.55 -6.79 -8.88
C GLY A 253 -18.04 -6.67 -7.44
N LEU A 254 -18.62 -5.52 -7.07
CA LEU A 254 -19.20 -5.28 -5.74
C LEU A 254 -20.33 -6.28 -5.44
N LYS A 255 -21.23 -6.50 -6.38
CA LYS A 255 -22.33 -7.45 -6.25
C LYS A 255 -21.85 -8.87 -6.04
N LYS A 256 -20.90 -9.35 -6.85
CA LYS A 256 -20.34 -10.71 -6.75
C LYS A 256 -19.56 -10.93 -5.45
N SER A 257 -18.94 -9.89 -4.93
CA SER A 257 -18.24 -9.91 -3.64
C SER A 257 -19.21 -9.72 -2.44
N GLY A 258 -20.50 -9.62 -2.67
CA GLY A 258 -21.52 -9.51 -1.61
C GLY A 258 -21.46 -8.20 -0.82
N LEU A 259 -20.96 -7.11 -1.44
CA LEU A 259 -20.74 -5.84 -0.76
C LEU A 259 -21.98 -4.92 -0.87
N PRO A 260 -22.64 -4.60 0.25
CA PRO A 260 -23.77 -3.69 0.26
C PRO A 260 -23.33 -2.22 0.12
N LYS A 261 -24.31 -1.34 -0.09
CA LYS A 261 -24.12 0.08 0.21
C LYS A 261 -23.80 0.26 1.69
N VAL A 262 -22.93 1.20 1.98
CA VAL A 262 -22.60 1.60 3.35
C VAL A 262 -23.61 2.66 3.77
N ASP A 263 -24.28 2.45 4.91
CA ASP A 263 -25.09 3.49 5.53
C ASP A 263 -24.15 4.44 6.30
N MET A 264 -23.72 5.48 5.60
CA MET A 264 -22.85 6.51 6.18
C MET A 264 -23.71 7.39 7.09
N LYS A 265 -23.69 7.08 8.37
CA LYS A 265 -24.15 8.06 9.36
C LYS A 265 -23.22 9.26 9.32
N PRO A 266 -23.74 10.51 9.39
CA PRO A 266 -22.91 11.68 9.60
C PRO A 266 -22.03 11.41 10.84
N PHE A 267 -20.73 11.67 10.74
CA PHE A 267 -19.86 11.68 11.91
C PHE A 267 -20.44 12.74 12.85
N GLU A 268 -21.07 12.31 13.91
CA GLU A 268 -21.38 13.18 15.07
C GLU A 268 -20.03 13.40 15.77
N LYS A 269 -19.48 14.62 15.62
CA LYS A 269 -18.30 15.06 16.38
C LYS A 269 -18.67 15.30 17.83
#